data_d79bc270bbd27d89339357bea0ff2623
#
_entry.id   d79bc270bbd27d89339357bea0ff2623
#
_cell.length_a   1.000
_cell.length_b   1.000
_cell.length_c   1.000
_cell.angle_alpha   90.00
_cell.angle_beta   90.00
_cell.angle_gamma   90.00
#
_symmetry.space_group_name_H-M   'P 1'
#
loop_
_entity.id
_entity.type
_entity.pdbx_description
1 polymer ?
#
loop_
_entity_poly.entity_id
_entity_poly.type
_entity_poly.pdbx_seq_one_letter_code
_entity_poly.pdbx_strand_id
1 'polypeptide(L)'
;MNSGEINIFNSLATIIATGGYSQIYKNSTSSLICSGDGAGLLLKLGYLMQDMEFVQFHPTGIAGFGFLITEAVRSEGAYLLNSEGERFMKNYAPKMIELASRDVVSQAMATEIHQGRGCGD
;
A
#
# COMPACT_ATOMS: atom_id res chain seq x y z
N MET A 1 -6.28 -25.49 15.82
CA MET A 1 -5.42 -25.61 14.65
C MET A 1 -4.12 -26.34 14.97
N ASN A 2 -4.10 -27.60 15.36
CA ASN A 2 -2.79 -28.13 15.80
C ASN A 2 -2.68 -29.65 15.70
N SER A 3 -3.50 -30.25 14.85
CA SER A 3 -3.38 -31.71 14.64
C SER A 3 -2.32 -32.09 13.60
N GLY A 4 -1.96 -31.14 12.70
CA GLY A 4 -1.13 -31.46 11.54
C GLY A 4 -1.82 -32.35 10.50
N GLU A 5 -3.12 -32.58 10.65
CA GLU A 5 -3.90 -33.40 9.74
C GLU A 5 -4.16 -32.70 8.43
N ILE A 6 -4.01 -33.43 7.34
CA ILE A 6 -4.35 -32.96 5.99
C ILE A 6 -5.76 -33.44 5.68
N ASN A 7 -6.67 -32.50 5.46
CA ASN A 7 -8.04 -32.78 5.05
C ASN A 7 -8.23 -32.45 3.58
N ILE A 8 -8.80 -33.36 2.80
CA ILE A 8 -9.05 -33.20 1.38
C ILE A 8 -10.56 -33.02 1.19
N PHE A 9 -10.91 -31.87 0.57
CA PHE A 9 -12.29 -31.55 0.19
C PHE A 9 -12.44 -31.63 -1.32
N ASN A 10 -13.19 -32.59 -1.82
CA ASN A 10 -13.50 -32.67 -3.24
C ASN A 10 -14.63 -31.70 -3.59
N SER A 11 -14.40 -30.82 -4.53
CA SER A 11 -15.38 -29.83 -5.00
C SER A 11 -15.34 -29.69 -6.52
N LEU A 12 -16.48 -29.29 -7.10
CA LEU A 12 -16.56 -29.01 -8.55
C LEU A 12 -15.85 -27.71 -8.93
N ALA A 13 -15.72 -26.78 -8.00
CA ALA A 13 -15.02 -25.52 -8.17
C ALA A 13 -14.47 -25.06 -6.81
N THR A 14 -13.34 -24.39 -6.83
CA THR A 14 -12.71 -23.78 -5.64
C THR A 14 -12.43 -22.30 -5.93
N ILE A 15 -12.90 -21.44 -5.03
CA ILE A 15 -12.64 -20.00 -5.08
C ILE A 15 -11.50 -19.68 -4.11
N ILE A 16 -10.43 -19.08 -4.63
CA ILE A 16 -9.33 -18.58 -3.83
C ILE A 16 -9.57 -17.09 -3.55
N ALA A 17 -9.83 -16.77 -2.29
CA ALA A 17 -10.14 -15.41 -1.83
C ALA A 17 -9.35 -15.08 -0.55
N THR A 18 -8.03 -15.27 -0.60
CA THR A 18 -7.11 -15.22 0.55
C THR A 18 -6.63 -13.82 0.91
N GLY A 19 -7.20 -12.77 0.29
CA GLY A 19 -6.85 -11.38 0.54
C GLY A 19 -5.54 -10.96 -0.12
N GLY A 20 -4.97 -9.88 0.38
CA GLY A 20 -3.79 -9.24 -0.19
C GLY A 20 -2.45 -9.85 0.24
N TYR A 21 -1.36 -9.25 -0.26
CA TYR A 21 0.01 -9.71 -0.02
C TYR A 21 0.95 -8.56 0.39
N SER A 22 0.42 -7.51 0.97
CA SER A 22 1.18 -6.28 1.28
C SER A 22 2.28 -6.46 2.33
N GLN A 23 2.27 -7.57 3.09
CA GLN A 23 3.34 -7.91 4.04
C GLN A 23 4.65 -8.38 3.38
N ILE A 24 4.70 -8.50 2.06
CA ILE A 24 5.96 -8.69 1.33
C ILE A 24 6.83 -7.42 1.30
N TYR A 25 6.24 -6.26 1.57
CA TYR A 25 6.95 -4.98 1.64
C TYR A 25 7.46 -4.70 3.05
N LYS A 26 8.64 -4.11 3.15
CA LYS A 26 9.28 -3.77 4.43
C LYS A 26 8.40 -2.88 5.32
N ASN A 27 7.72 -1.91 4.72
CA ASN A 27 6.80 -1.02 5.39
C ASN A 27 5.39 -1.28 4.89
N SER A 28 4.55 -1.80 5.76
CA SER A 28 3.15 -2.10 5.44
C SER A 28 2.25 -1.69 6.61
N THR A 29 1.11 -1.10 6.28
CA THR A 29 0.05 -0.75 7.24
C THR A 29 -1.06 -1.80 7.28
N SER A 30 -0.92 -2.87 6.50
CA SER A 30 -1.89 -3.95 6.43
C SER A 30 -1.73 -4.95 7.56
N SER A 31 -2.76 -5.75 7.80
CA SER A 31 -2.73 -6.84 8.75
C SER A 31 -1.59 -7.83 8.45
N LEU A 32 -0.98 -8.37 9.49
CA LEU A 32 0.09 -9.37 9.40
C LEU A 32 -0.31 -10.65 8.64
N ILE A 33 -1.60 -10.92 8.53
CA ILE A 33 -2.12 -12.06 7.76
C ILE A 33 -2.09 -11.84 6.24
N CYS A 34 -1.80 -10.62 5.76
CA CYS A 34 -1.70 -10.30 4.33
C CYS A 34 -0.33 -10.73 3.77
N SER A 35 0.04 -11.99 3.98
CA SER A 35 1.34 -12.57 3.65
C SER A 35 1.49 -12.97 2.17
N GLY A 36 0.37 -13.14 1.47
CA GLY A 36 0.37 -13.59 0.08
C GLY A 36 0.49 -15.10 -0.10
N ASP A 37 0.31 -15.88 0.97
CA ASP A 37 0.47 -17.35 0.92
C ASP A 37 -0.44 -18.00 -0.12
N GLY A 38 -1.70 -17.54 -0.24
CA GLY A 38 -2.63 -18.08 -1.23
C GLY A 38 -2.15 -17.86 -2.67
N ALA A 39 -1.70 -16.65 -2.99
CA ALA A 39 -1.12 -16.34 -4.28
C ALA A 39 0.18 -17.13 -4.52
N GLY A 40 1.03 -17.24 -3.50
CA GLY A 40 2.28 -17.98 -3.57
C GLY A 40 2.07 -19.49 -3.82
N LEU A 41 1.05 -20.10 -3.22
CA LEU A 41 0.69 -21.49 -3.45
C LEU A 41 0.24 -21.72 -4.90
N LEU A 42 -0.61 -20.83 -5.44
CA LEU A 42 -1.07 -20.92 -6.82
C LEU A 42 0.09 -20.79 -7.81
N LEU A 43 0.98 -19.83 -7.57
CA LEU A 43 2.16 -19.62 -8.40
C LEU A 43 3.07 -20.86 -8.40
N LYS A 44 3.29 -21.50 -7.24
CA LYS A 44 4.04 -22.76 -7.15
C LYS A 44 3.40 -23.91 -7.92
N LEU A 45 2.08 -23.90 -8.06
CA LEU A 45 1.34 -24.88 -8.85
C LEU A 45 1.32 -24.56 -10.35
N GLY A 46 1.96 -23.46 -10.79
CA GLY A 46 2.05 -23.07 -12.18
C GLY A 46 0.87 -22.26 -12.70
N TYR A 47 0.00 -21.76 -11.83
CA TYR A 47 -1.06 -20.85 -12.24
C TYR A 47 -0.52 -19.49 -12.61
N LEU A 48 -1.05 -18.89 -13.68
CA LEU A 48 -0.70 -17.55 -14.11
C LEU A 48 -1.30 -16.51 -13.17
N MET A 49 -0.50 -15.51 -12.84
CA MET A 49 -0.92 -14.33 -12.08
C MET A 49 -1.00 -13.15 -13.03
N GLN A 50 -1.91 -12.23 -12.73
CA GLN A 50 -2.13 -11.03 -13.55
C GLN A 50 -2.15 -9.80 -12.64
N ASP A 51 -1.64 -8.69 -13.18
CA ASP A 51 -1.72 -7.36 -12.56
C ASP A 51 -1.04 -7.25 -11.16
N MET A 52 -0.02 -8.07 -10.92
CA MET A 52 0.65 -8.14 -9.62
C MET A 52 1.44 -6.88 -9.28
N GLU A 53 1.76 -6.04 -10.26
CA GLU A 53 2.40 -4.73 -10.09
C GLU A 53 1.44 -3.65 -9.59
N PHE A 54 0.13 -3.82 -9.71
CA PHE A 54 -0.86 -2.84 -9.27
C PHE A 54 -1.10 -2.90 -7.76
N VAL A 55 -0.09 -2.44 -7.02
CA VAL A 55 -0.16 -2.31 -5.57
C VAL A 55 -0.39 -0.85 -5.20
N GLN A 56 -1.44 -0.58 -4.43
CA GLN A 56 -1.72 0.76 -3.94
C GLN A 56 -1.01 0.99 -2.60
N PHE A 57 -0.17 2.01 -2.55
CA PHE A 57 0.43 2.50 -1.32
C PHE A 57 -0.41 3.64 -0.74
N HIS A 58 -0.59 3.65 0.58
CA HIS A 58 -1.20 4.79 1.23
C HIS A 58 -0.17 5.92 1.35
N PRO A 59 -0.47 7.15 0.88
CA PRO A 59 0.52 8.22 0.80
C PRO A 59 0.99 8.74 2.15
N THR A 60 0.19 8.62 3.20
CA THR A 60 0.49 9.21 4.51
C THR A 60 0.61 8.13 5.59
N GLY A 61 1.80 7.58 5.73
CA GLY A 61 2.22 6.73 6.85
C GLY A 61 3.26 7.44 7.71
N ILE A 62 3.34 7.08 8.99
CA ILE A 62 4.39 7.57 9.89
C ILE A 62 5.64 6.71 9.68
N ALA A 63 6.71 7.33 9.22
CA ALA A 63 7.97 6.64 8.98
C ALA A 63 8.47 5.92 10.23
N GLY A 64 8.93 4.68 10.06
CA GLY A 64 9.47 3.86 11.15
C GLY A 64 8.44 3.17 12.04
N PHE A 65 7.17 3.58 12.04
CA PHE A 65 6.16 3.04 12.94
C PHE A 65 5.07 2.19 12.25
N GLY A 66 4.93 2.30 10.94
CA GLY A 66 3.90 1.57 10.19
C GLY A 66 2.46 2.02 10.50
N PHE A 67 2.27 3.14 11.18
CA PHE A 67 0.95 3.70 11.42
C PHE A 67 0.50 4.58 10.27
N LEU A 68 -0.79 4.50 9.99
CA LEU A 68 -1.46 5.26 8.95
C LEU A 68 -2.02 6.57 9.50
N ILE A 69 -1.75 7.68 8.81
CA ILE A 69 -2.51 8.91 8.99
C ILE A 69 -3.67 8.85 8.01
N THR A 70 -4.89 8.78 8.55
CA THR A 70 -6.11 8.65 7.73
C THR A 70 -6.25 9.80 6.74
N GLU A 71 -6.82 9.50 5.57
CA GLU A 71 -7.14 10.48 4.55
C GLU A 71 -8.11 11.57 5.06
N ALA A 72 -8.94 11.25 6.03
CA ALA A 72 -9.85 12.20 6.67
C ALA A 72 -9.13 13.45 7.18
N VAL A 73 -7.90 13.32 7.67
CA VAL A 73 -7.09 14.46 8.13
C VAL A 73 -6.84 15.47 7.01
N ARG A 74 -6.57 15.00 5.79
CA ARG A 74 -6.43 15.87 4.61
C ARG A 74 -7.75 16.47 4.18
N SER A 75 -8.84 15.71 4.29
CA SER A 75 -10.21 16.20 4.00
C SER A 75 -10.64 17.30 4.97
N GLU A 76 -10.16 17.25 6.21
CA GLU A 76 -10.41 18.28 7.25
C GLU A 76 -9.46 19.48 7.16
N GLY A 77 -8.63 19.54 6.12
CA GLY A 77 -7.83 20.72 5.82
C GLY A 77 -6.34 20.61 6.14
N ALA A 78 -5.83 19.45 6.52
CA ALA A 78 -4.38 19.26 6.63
C ALA A 78 -3.73 19.25 5.26
N TYR A 79 -2.52 19.75 5.18
CA TYR A 79 -1.72 19.80 3.96
C TYR A 79 -0.34 19.18 4.15
N LEU A 80 0.26 18.84 3.02
CA LEU A 80 1.58 18.21 2.94
C LEU A 80 2.64 19.28 2.66
N LEU A 81 3.67 19.30 3.50
CA LEU A 81 4.81 20.20 3.36
C LEU A 81 6.07 19.39 3.05
N ASN A 82 6.95 19.95 2.23
CA ASN A 82 8.30 19.45 2.06
C ASN A 82 9.25 20.03 3.12
N SER A 83 10.55 19.69 3.06
CA SER A 83 11.56 20.18 4.01
C SER A 83 11.78 21.71 3.94
N GLU A 84 11.37 22.34 2.86
CA GLU A 84 11.46 23.80 2.66
C GLU A 84 10.21 24.52 3.18
N GLY A 85 9.25 23.78 3.73
CA GLY A 85 7.97 24.30 4.22
C GLY A 85 6.98 24.65 3.10
N GLU A 86 7.22 24.18 1.89
CA GLU A 86 6.31 24.40 0.78
C GLU A 86 5.18 23.40 0.76
N ARG A 87 3.98 23.86 0.47
CA ARG A 87 2.81 23.04 0.19
C ARG A 87 2.88 22.52 -1.24
N PHE A 88 3.74 21.51 -1.46
CA PHE A 88 4.19 21.07 -2.78
C PHE A 88 3.08 20.49 -3.65
N MET A 89 2.00 19.95 -3.08
CA MET A 89 0.89 19.38 -3.86
C MET A 89 0.24 20.36 -4.85
N LYS A 90 0.39 21.67 -4.63
CA LYS A 90 -0.08 22.70 -5.58
C LYS A 90 0.61 22.58 -6.95
N ASN A 91 1.86 22.11 -6.97
CA ASN A 91 2.65 21.96 -8.19
C ASN A 91 2.28 20.69 -8.99
N TYR A 92 1.78 19.65 -8.29
CA TYR A 92 1.47 18.35 -8.90
C TYR A 92 -0.01 18.18 -9.21
N ALA A 93 -0.89 18.72 -8.39
CA ALA A 93 -2.34 18.60 -8.53
C ALA A 93 -3.05 19.93 -8.17
N PRO A 94 -2.93 20.98 -8.95
CA PRO A 94 -3.38 22.33 -8.59
C PRO A 94 -4.89 22.44 -8.30
N LYS A 95 -5.71 21.53 -8.84
CA LYS A 95 -7.17 21.52 -8.61
C LYS A 95 -7.57 20.83 -7.32
N MET A 96 -7.02 19.65 -7.07
CA MET A 96 -7.43 18.79 -5.95
C MET A 96 -6.44 18.88 -4.77
N ILE A 97 -5.23 19.31 -5.03
CA ILE A 97 -4.13 19.48 -4.06
C ILE A 97 -3.96 18.18 -3.25
N GLU A 98 -4.10 18.20 -1.93
CA GLU A 98 -3.98 17.02 -1.07
C GLU A 98 -5.12 16.01 -1.21
N LEU A 99 -6.22 16.40 -1.85
CA LEU A 99 -7.36 15.53 -2.15
C LEU A 99 -7.25 14.85 -3.52
N ALA A 100 -6.11 14.98 -4.19
CA ALA A 100 -5.79 14.19 -5.37
C ALA A 100 -5.79 12.68 -5.04
N SER A 101 -5.91 11.84 -6.07
CA SER A 101 -5.88 10.39 -5.90
C SER A 101 -4.58 9.92 -5.22
N ARG A 102 -4.64 8.79 -4.52
CA ARG A 102 -3.53 8.30 -3.69
C ARG A 102 -2.24 8.07 -4.47
N ASP A 103 -2.35 7.60 -5.70
CA ASP A 103 -1.23 7.41 -6.60
C ASP A 103 -0.54 8.73 -6.95
N VAL A 104 -1.31 9.77 -7.26
CA VAL A 104 -0.77 11.12 -7.54
C VAL A 104 -0.07 11.69 -6.32
N VAL A 105 -0.68 11.58 -5.13
CA VAL A 105 -0.06 12.06 -3.89
C VAL A 105 1.21 11.28 -3.58
N SER A 106 1.20 9.95 -3.71
CA SER A 106 2.37 9.11 -3.46
C SER A 106 3.52 9.41 -4.41
N GLN A 107 3.23 9.62 -5.71
CA GLN A 107 4.23 9.97 -6.71
C GLN A 107 4.82 11.36 -6.46
N ALA A 108 3.98 12.33 -6.08
CA ALA A 108 4.43 13.67 -5.73
C ALA A 108 5.40 13.63 -4.53
N MET A 109 5.04 12.92 -3.46
CA MET A 109 5.90 12.75 -2.29
C MET A 109 7.23 12.06 -2.66
N ALA A 110 7.17 10.98 -3.44
CA ALA A 110 8.37 10.29 -3.89
C ALA A 110 9.28 11.21 -4.72
N THR A 111 8.70 12.08 -5.56
CA THR A 111 9.44 13.07 -6.34
C THR A 111 10.11 14.11 -5.45
N GLU A 112 9.40 14.64 -4.44
CA GLU A 112 9.98 15.58 -3.48
C GLU A 112 11.17 14.97 -2.73
N ILE A 113 11.01 13.73 -2.24
CA ILE A 113 12.07 12.98 -1.55
C ILE A 113 13.27 12.75 -2.50
N HIS A 114 13.03 12.30 -3.72
CA HIS A 114 14.09 12.03 -4.70
C HIS A 114 14.86 13.28 -5.09
N GLN A 115 14.21 14.44 -5.08
CA GLN A 115 14.83 15.75 -5.35
C GLN A 115 15.49 16.38 -4.12
N GLY A 116 15.58 15.64 -3.00
CA GLY A 116 16.24 16.12 -1.78
C GLY A 116 15.39 17.05 -0.93
N ARG A 117 14.08 17.16 -1.19
CA ARG A 117 13.16 17.97 -0.38
C ARG A 117 12.29 17.14 0.58
N GLY A 118 12.71 15.91 0.88
CA GLY A 118 12.08 15.07 1.92
C GLY A 118 12.35 15.60 3.32
N CYS A 119 11.45 15.30 4.27
CA CYS A 119 11.55 15.69 5.68
C CYS A 119 12.18 14.59 6.56
N GLY A 120 13.31 14.07 6.20
CA GLY A 120 14.02 13.04 6.96
C GLY A 120 15.29 12.61 6.25
N ASP A 121 16.19 11.99 7.02
CA ASP A 121 17.46 11.41 6.53
C ASP A 121 17.22 10.10 5.78
#